data_9d0f19400038810eb271d067515cc26f
#
_entry.id   9d0f19400038810eb271d067515cc26f
#
_cell.length_a   1.000
_cell.length_b   1.000
_cell.length_c   1.000
_cell.angle_alpha   90.00
_cell.angle_beta   90.00
_cell.angle_gamma   90.00
#
_symmetry.space_group_name_H-M   'P 1'
#
loop_
_entity.id
_entity.type
_entity.pdbx_description
1 polymer ?
#
loop_
_entity_poly.entity_id
_entity_poly.type
_entity_poly.pdbx_seq_one_letter_code
_entity_poly.pdbx_strand_id
1 'polypeptide(L)'
;MAAFVEVASVQELPPGTGRTFHVGDKEIAIFNVDGEVYAIDDSCVHAGASLGAGKLEGKVLTCRAHGFRYDVTTGEVTTGGFGVASYPAKVSDGRIFVAVD
;
A
#
# COMPACT_ATOMS: atom_id res chain seq x y z
N MET A 1 15.48 1.07 -14.20
CA MET A 1 15.26 2.25 -13.35
C MET A 1 13.78 2.53 -13.22
N ALA A 2 13.31 2.63 -11.99
CA ALA A 2 11.89 2.85 -11.75
C ALA A 2 11.47 4.26 -12.12
N ALA A 3 10.34 4.41 -12.78
CA ALA A 3 9.76 5.69 -13.11
C ALA A 3 8.48 5.87 -12.31
N PHE A 4 8.30 7.05 -11.73
CA PHE A 4 7.08 7.35 -11.00
C PHE A 4 5.93 7.60 -11.95
N VAL A 5 4.79 6.98 -11.64
CA VAL A 5 3.57 7.09 -12.42
C VAL A 5 2.50 7.69 -11.50
N GLU A 6 1.78 8.69 -11.99
CA GLU A 6 0.66 9.26 -11.23
C GLU A 6 -0.48 8.25 -11.17
N VAL A 7 -1.00 7.99 -9.97
CA VAL A 7 -2.06 7.00 -9.80
C VAL A 7 -3.36 7.61 -9.29
N ALA A 8 -3.30 8.69 -8.53
CA ALA A 8 -4.51 9.27 -7.93
C ALA A 8 -4.24 10.66 -7.37
N SER A 9 -5.30 11.34 -6.98
CA SER A 9 -5.24 12.57 -6.20
C SER A 9 -5.22 12.21 -4.72
N VAL A 10 -4.53 13.02 -3.90
CA VAL A 10 -4.53 12.79 -2.44
C VAL A 10 -5.93 12.86 -1.84
N GLN A 11 -6.86 13.55 -2.51
CA GLN A 11 -8.24 13.63 -2.03
C GLN A 11 -8.95 12.28 -2.09
N GLU A 12 -8.48 11.38 -2.95
CA GLU A 12 -9.05 10.02 -3.05
C GLU A 12 -8.53 9.12 -1.96
N LEU A 13 -7.51 9.53 -1.21
CA LEU A 13 -6.88 8.71 -0.19
C LEU A 13 -6.62 9.55 1.06
N PRO A 14 -7.67 9.87 1.84
CA PRO A 14 -7.50 10.68 3.06
C PRO A 14 -6.59 9.99 4.07
N PRO A 15 -5.97 10.75 4.99
CA PRO A 15 -5.14 10.15 6.03
C PRO A 15 -5.89 9.07 6.81
N GLY A 16 -5.19 7.98 7.11
CA GLY A 16 -5.76 6.86 7.84
C GLY A 16 -6.51 5.87 6.97
N THR A 17 -6.43 6.00 5.64
CA THR A 17 -7.10 5.09 4.72
C THR A 17 -6.13 4.42 3.78
N GLY A 18 -6.57 3.29 3.23
CA GLY A 18 -5.86 2.57 2.19
C GLY A 18 -6.80 2.20 1.06
N ARG A 19 -6.23 1.97 -0.11
CA ARG A 19 -7.03 1.64 -1.28
C ARG A 19 -6.18 0.89 -2.30
N THR A 20 -6.82 0.03 -3.10
CA THR A 20 -6.16 -0.70 -4.18
C THR A 20 -6.21 0.12 -5.46
N PHE A 21 -5.07 0.21 -6.13
CA PHE A 21 -4.95 0.86 -7.42
C PHE A 21 -4.32 -0.10 -8.43
N HIS A 22 -4.70 0.04 -9.69
CA HIS A 22 -4.08 -0.70 -10.77
C HIS A 22 -3.00 0.16 -11.41
N VAL A 23 -1.77 -0.34 -11.43
CA VAL A 23 -0.63 0.36 -12.00
C VAL A 23 0.03 -0.59 -12.98
N GLY A 24 -0.22 -0.39 -14.28
CA GLY A 24 0.21 -1.34 -15.30
C GLY A 24 -0.46 -2.69 -15.07
N ASP A 25 0.33 -3.74 -14.96
CA ASP A 25 -0.18 -5.10 -14.72
C ASP A 25 -0.31 -5.43 -13.25
N LYS A 26 -0.01 -4.49 -12.37
CA LYS A 26 0.05 -4.75 -10.94
C LYS A 26 -1.13 -4.15 -10.20
N GLU A 27 -1.55 -4.85 -9.15
CA GLU A 27 -2.48 -4.30 -8.18
C GLU A 27 -1.67 -3.88 -6.96
N ILE A 28 -1.75 -2.61 -6.62
CA ILE A 28 -0.92 -2.00 -5.58
C ILE A 28 -1.85 -1.43 -4.51
N ALA A 29 -1.56 -1.74 -3.26
CA ALA A 29 -2.26 -1.15 -2.13
C ALA A 29 -1.48 0.10 -1.70
N ILE A 30 -2.15 1.23 -1.65
CA ILE A 30 -1.54 2.50 -1.24
C ILE A 30 -2.25 2.99 0.01
N PHE A 31 -1.45 3.38 1.00
CA PHE A 31 -1.95 3.82 2.30
C PHE A 31 -1.45 5.21 2.61
N ASN A 32 -2.34 6.02 3.18
CA ASN A 32 -1.97 7.36 3.65
C ASN A 32 -1.84 7.30 5.16
N VAL A 33 -0.60 7.42 5.64
CA VAL A 33 -0.27 7.40 7.06
C VAL A 33 0.16 8.82 7.44
N ASP A 34 -0.74 9.56 8.05
CA ASP A 34 -0.48 10.93 8.50
C ASP A 34 0.05 11.85 7.41
N GLY A 35 -0.43 11.69 6.19
CA GLY A 35 -0.03 12.54 5.07
C GLY A 35 1.08 11.96 4.20
N GLU A 36 1.73 10.90 4.65
CA GLU A 36 2.72 10.19 3.84
C GLU A 36 2.11 8.96 3.22
N VAL A 37 2.44 8.70 1.95
CA VAL A 37 1.87 7.55 1.25
C VAL A 37 2.88 6.43 1.14
N TYR A 38 2.39 5.21 1.26
CA TYR A 38 3.20 3.99 1.15
C TYR A 38 2.49 3.01 0.24
N ALA A 39 3.26 2.32 -0.59
CA ALA A 39 2.72 1.39 -1.57
C ALA A 39 3.33 0.01 -1.38
N ILE A 40 2.47 -1.00 -1.33
CA ILE A 40 2.88 -2.40 -1.24
C ILE A 40 2.02 -3.21 -2.20
N ASP A 41 2.46 -4.43 -2.52
CA ASP A 41 1.62 -5.34 -3.29
C ASP A 41 0.27 -5.51 -2.59
N ASP A 42 -0.79 -5.59 -3.38
CA ASP A 42 -2.13 -5.67 -2.82
C ASP A 42 -2.49 -7.06 -2.31
N SER A 43 -1.80 -8.08 -2.74
CA SER A 43 -2.15 -9.47 -2.39
C SER A 43 -1.51 -9.92 -1.09
N CYS A 44 -2.35 -10.35 -0.13
CA CYS A 44 -1.87 -10.97 1.10
C CYS A 44 -1.11 -12.26 0.74
N VAL A 45 0.09 -12.45 1.29
CA VAL A 45 0.95 -13.60 0.96
C VAL A 45 0.29 -14.93 1.28
N HIS A 46 -0.62 -14.96 2.25
CA HIS A 46 -1.25 -16.20 2.70
C HIS A 46 -2.46 -16.60 1.87
N ALA A 47 -3.32 -15.64 1.55
CA ALA A 47 -4.62 -15.95 0.95
C ALA A 47 -4.92 -15.18 -0.33
N GLY A 48 -4.02 -14.30 -0.79
CA GLY A 48 -4.27 -13.48 -1.96
C GLY A 48 -5.36 -12.43 -1.77
N ALA A 49 -5.79 -12.20 -0.54
CA ALA A 49 -6.81 -11.18 -0.26
C ALA A 49 -6.25 -9.79 -0.50
N SER A 50 -7.14 -8.86 -0.85
CA SER A 50 -6.74 -7.49 -1.11
C SER A 50 -6.30 -6.79 0.18
N LEU A 51 -5.05 -6.34 0.22
CA LEU A 51 -4.53 -5.60 1.37
C LEU A 51 -5.11 -4.20 1.42
N GLY A 52 -5.42 -3.63 0.26
CA GLY A 52 -6.05 -2.30 0.20
C GLY A 52 -7.43 -2.27 0.84
N ALA A 53 -8.09 -3.42 0.97
CA ALA A 53 -9.39 -3.54 1.63
C ALA A 53 -9.27 -3.84 3.12
N GLY A 54 -8.05 -3.98 3.65
CA GLY A 54 -7.85 -4.27 5.06
C GLY A 54 -8.04 -3.05 5.95
N LYS A 55 -7.82 -3.24 7.23
CA LYS A 55 -7.98 -2.16 8.22
C LYS A 55 -6.62 -1.57 8.56
N LEU A 56 -6.48 -0.27 8.33
CA LEU A 56 -5.26 0.47 8.63
C LEU A 56 -5.35 1.12 10.00
N GLU A 57 -4.34 0.89 10.83
CA GLU A 57 -4.21 1.55 12.13
C GLU A 57 -2.77 2.04 12.25
N GLY A 58 -2.57 3.36 12.19
CA GLY A 58 -1.24 3.94 12.11
C GLY A 58 -0.54 3.46 10.84
N LYS A 59 0.56 2.73 10.98
CA LYS A 59 1.27 2.15 9.84
C LYS A 59 1.07 0.65 9.71
N VAL A 60 0.13 0.09 10.47
CA VAL A 60 -0.12 -1.36 10.48
C VAL A 60 -1.44 -1.64 9.80
N LEU A 61 -1.39 -2.49 8.78
CA LEU A 61 -2.56 -2.94 8.03
C LEU A 61 -2.89 -4.36 8.45
N THR A 62 -4.14 -4.59 8.86
CA THR A 62 -4.62 -5.94 9.17
C THR A 62 -5.35 -6.49 7.96
N CYS A 63 -4.84 -7.61 7.42
CA CYS A 63 -5.46 -8.29 6.30
C CYS A 63 -6.80 -8.88 6.73
N ARG A 64 -7.82 -8.73 5.87
CA ARG A 64 -9.17 -9.19 6.19
C ARG A 64 -9.29 -10.71 6.28
N ALA A 65 -8.46 -11.44 5.53
CA ALA A 65 -8.65 -12.87 5.39
C ALA A 65 -8.23 -13.66 6.62
N HIS A 66 -7.05 -13.41 7.16
CA HIS A 66 -6.50 -14.21 8.25
C HIS A 66 -5.93 -13.38 9.39
N GLY A 67 -6.16 -12.07 9.38
CA GLY A 67 -5.70 -11.20 10.44
C GLY A 67 -4.20 -10.96 10.45
N PHE A 68 -3.49 -11.31 9.39
CA PHE A 68 -2.08 -10.97 9.29
C PHE A 68 -1.92 -9.46 9.29
N ARG A 69 -0.92 -8.98 10.02
CA ARG A 69 -0.63 -7.55 10.12
C ARG A 69 0.62 -7.22 9.34
N TYR A 70 0.55 -6.16 8.54
CA TYR A 70 1.64 -5.71 7.70
C TYR A 70 2.07 -4.32 8.11
N ASP A 71 3.38 -4.11 8.12
CA ASP A 71 3.93 -2.75 8.21
C ASP A 71 3.90 -2.19 6.79
N VAL A 72 3.04 -1.20 6.54
CA VAL A 72 2.85 -0.68 5.18
C VAL A 72 4.05 0.09 4.69
N THR A 73 4.98 0.48 5.58
CA THR A 73 6.19 1.19 5.17
C THR A 73 7.23 0.25 4.58
N THR A 74 7.15 -1.04 4.86
CA THR A 74 8.12 -2.02 4.38
C THR A 74 7.49 -3.18 3.62
N GLY A 75 6.19 -3.45 3.85
CA GLY A 75 5.52 -4.61 3.29
C GLY A 75 5.68 -5.87 4.10
N GLU A 76 6.41 -5.82 5.22
CA GLU A 76 6.68 -7.00 6.03
C GLU A 76 5.55 -7.30 6.99
N VAL A 77 5.30 -8.61 7.23
CA VAL A 77 4.40 -9.04 8.28
C VAL A 77 5.04 -8.70 9.63
N THR A 78 4.26 -8.10 10.54
CA THR A 78 4.80 -7.58 11.80
C THR A 78 5.39 -8.66 12.70
N THR A 79 4.95 -9.91 12.53
CA THR A 79 5.52 -11.04 13.28
C THR A 79 6.83 -11.53 12.66
N GLY A 80 7.23 -10.94 11.53
CA GLY A 80 8.50 -11.22 10.91
C GLY A 80 8.48 -12.41 9.98
N GLY A 81 9.58 -12.57 9.25
CA GLY A 81 9.82 -13.74 8.44
C GLY A 81 9.39 -13.63 6.98
N PHE A 82 8.37 -12.87 6.67
CA PHE A 82 7.90 -12.72 5.30
C PHE A 82 7.03 -11.48 5.15
N GLY A 83 6.64 -11.18 3.93
CA GLY A 83 5.84 -10.02 3.62
C GLY A 83 5.58 -9.93 2.13
N VAL A 84 5.19 -8.74 1.69
CA VAL A 84 4.97 -8.46 0.27
C VAL A 84 5.94 -7.37 -0.17
N ALA A 85 6.10 -7.20 -1.47
CA ALA A 85 6.99 -6.19 -2.01
C ALA A 85 6.45 -4.79 -1.69
N SER A 86 7.35 -3.85 -1.43
CA SER A 86 7.01 -2.45 -1.27
C SER A 86 7.57 -1.67 -2.45
N TYR A 87 6.95 -0.53 -2.74
CA TYR A 87 7.32 0.30 -3.89
C TYR A 87 7.49 1.73 -3.44
N PRO A 88 8.42 2.47 -4.05
CA PRO A 88 8.54 3.90 -3.76
C PRO A 88 7.23 4.63 -4.09
N ALA A 89 6.81 5.48 -3.18
CA ALA A 89 5.61 6.29 -3.37
C ALA A 89 5.86 7.69 -2.84
N LYS A 90 5.22 8.67 -3.45
CA LYS A 90 5.36 10.05 -3.02
C LYS A 90 4.12 10.86 -3.36
N VAL A 91 3.98 11.99 -2.68
CA VAL A 91 2.97 12.99 -2.99
C VAL A 91 3.67 14.22 -3.55
N SER A 92 3.15 14.73 -4.66
CA SER A 92 3.66 15.95 -5.28
C SER A 92 2.48 16.70 -5.87
N ASP A 93 2.35 17.98 -5.52
CA ASP A 93 1.27 18.84 -6.02
C ASP A 93 -0.12 18.24 -5.83
N GLY A 94 -0.35 17.59 -4.69
CA GLY A 94 -1.63 16.99 -4.39
C GLY A 94 -1.93 15.72 -5.14
N ARG A 95 -0.92 15.10 -5.77
CA ARG A 95 -1.05 13.87 -6.55
C ARG A 95 -0.16 12.80 -5.98
N ILE A 96 -0.61 11.55 -6.09
CA ILE A 96 0.12 10.38 -5.60
C ILE A 96 0.84 9.71 -6.77
N PHE A 97 2.13 9.46 -6.61
CA PHE A 97 2.97 8.79 -7.61
C PHE A 97 3.58 7.55 -7.01
N VAL A 98 3.66 6.49 -7.82
CA VAL A 98 4.25 5.21 -7.41
C VAL A 98 5.19 4.72 -8.51
N ALA A 99 6.31 4.12 -8.09
CA ALA A 99 7.25 3.49 -9.01
C ALA A 99 7.16 1.97 -8.82
N VAL A 100 6.72 1.26 -9.85
CA VAL A 100 6.44 -0.19 -9.78
C VAL A 100 7.25 -1.01 -10.78
N ASP A 101 8.34 -0.51 -11.21
CA ASP A 101 9.14 -1.11 -12.26
C ASP A 101 9.87 -2.39 -11.84
#